data_cb67d072e85a6fe9390ff485ed47de49
#
_entry.id   cb67d072e85a6fe9390ff485ed47de49
#
_cell.length_a   1.000
_cell.length_b   1.000
_cell.length_c   1.000
_cell.angle_alpha   90.00
_cell.angle_beta   90.00
_cell.angle_gamma   90.00
#
_symmetry.space_group_name_H-M   'P 1'
#
loop_
_entity.id
_entity.type
_entity.pdbx_description
1 polymer ?
#
loop_
_entity_poly.entity_id
_entity_poly.type
_entity_poly.pdbx_seq_one_letter_code
_entity_poly.pdbx_strand_id
1 'polypeptide(L)'
;MKKLYGLPTMVTLLAALIGVIVYRFSIFDGNSAFVWRVPLDLKIYWLAGGEVAQGADLYDNAYIGDLPFTYPPFSGTLFTWLSKLDDAPLILLWQGGTALALFTVIMLVLRERGLKLSPAIWLLGILLLCCTPANEPVHGTLFFGQINIFLMLLVALDILPRKRALPGIGIGLAAGMKLTPAYMGLVLLFQKRW
;
A
#
# COMPACT_ATOMS: atom_id res chain seq x y z
N MET A 1 -5.55 19.00 -24.04
CA MET A 1 -5.97 17.71 -23.48
C MET A 1 -6.28 16.61 -24.50
N LYS A 2 -6.75 16.92 -25.74
CA LYS A 2 -7.00 15.88 -26.78
C LYS A 2 -5.78 15.03 -27.18
N LYS A 3 -4.55 15.55 -27.05
CA LYS A 3 -3.31 14.81 -27.40
C LYS A 3 -2.98 13.62 -26.47
N LEU A 4 -3.45 13.61 -25.23
CA LEU A 4 -3.19 12.54 -24.26
C LEU A 4 -3.99 11.24 -24.51
N TYR A 5 -4.97 11.28 -25.40
CA TYR A 5 -5.86 10.13 -25.65
C TYR A 5 -5.68 9.53 -27.06
N GLY A 6 -4.65 9.96 -27.77
CA GLY A 6 -4.37 9.50 -29.13
C GLY A 6 -3.57 8.18 -29.17
N LEU A 7 -3.67 7.48 -30.31
CA LEU A 7 -2.90 6.26 -30.57
C LEU A 7 -1.37 6.43 -30.33
N PRO A 8 -0.73 7.56 -30.76
CA PRO A 8 0.69 7.77 -30.51
C PRO A 8 1.06 7.76 -29.02
N THR A 9 0.22 8.38 -28.17
CA THR A 9 0.44 8.38 -26.72
C THR A 9 0.34 6.97 -26.12
N MET A 10 -0.64 6.18 -26.56
CA MET A 10 -0.78 4.79 -26.10
C MET A 10 0.44 3.95 -26.51
N VAL A 11 0.91 4.08 -27.73
CA VAL A 11 2.10 3.39 -28.23
C VAL A 11 3.33 3.77 -27.41
N THR A 12 3.54 5.06 -27.13
CA THR A 12 4.66 5.55 -26.32
C THR A 12 4.59 5.01 -24.89
N LEU A 13 3.41 5.04 -24.26
CA LEU A 13 3.23 4.49 -22.89
C LEU A 13 3.46 2.98 -22.85
N LEU A 14 2.98 2.26 -23.86
CA LEU A 14 3.21 0.81 -23.96
C LEU A 14 4.70 0.48 -24.15
N ALA A 15 5.39 1.20 -25.03
CA ALA A 15 6.81 1.05 -25.23
C ALA A 15 7.61 1.36 -23.95
N ALA A 16 7.26 2.43 -23.23
CA ALA A 16 7.85 2.76 -21.94
C ALA A 16 7.61 1.67 -20.89
N LEU A 17 6.39 1.14 -20.83
CA LEU A 17 6.04 0.05 -19.91
C LEU A 17 6.86 -1.22 -20.20
N ILE A 18 6.95 -1.60 -21.47
CA ILE A 18 7.78 -2.74 -21.91
C ILE A 18 9.25 -2.47 -21.52
N GLY A 19 9.77 -1.27 -21.78
CA GLY A 19 11.13 -0.89 -21.41
C GLY A 19 11.40 -1.03 -19.90
N VAL A 20 10.48 -0.55 -19.06
CA VAL A 20 10.58 -0.68 -17.59
C VAL A 20 10.53 -2.14 -17.17
N ILE A 21 9.65 -2.94 -17.74
CA ILE A 21 9.53 -4.37 -17.43
C ILE A 21 10.84 -5.08 -17.81
N VAL A 22 11.32 -4.89 -19.04
CA VAL A 22 12.59 -5.49 -19.53
C VAL A 22 13.75 -5.07 -18.64
N TYR A 23 13.88 -3.80 -18.32
CA TYR A 23 14.92 -3.29 -17.42
C TYR A 23 14.84 -3.96 -16.05
N ARG A 24 13.65 -4.06 -15.46
CA ARG A 24 13.44 -4.72 -14.15
C ARG A 24 13.84 -6.19 -14.20
N PHE A 25 13.48 -6.91 -15.24
CA PHE A 25 13.88 -8.31 -15.39
C PHE A 25 15.37 -8.49 -15.70
N SER A 26 16.03 -7.52 -16.35
CA SER A 26 17.47 -7.60 -16.67
C SER A 26 18.37 -7.41 -15.44
N ILE A 27 17.90 -6.67 -14.43
CA ILE A 27 18.64 -6.42 -13.17
C ILE A 27 18.23 -7.41 -12.08
N PHE A 28 17.44 -8.42 -12.41
CA PHE A 28 16.92 -9.39 -11.47
C PHE A 28 17.96 -10.51 -11.25
N ASP A 29 18.99 -10.22 -10.50
CA ASP A 29 19.83 -11.23 -9.89
C ASP A 29 19.19 -11.59 -8.56
N GLY A 30 18.70 -12.79 -8.42
CA GLY A 30 18.05 -13.53 -7.31
C GLY A 30 17.91 -12.93 -5.90
N ASN A 31 18.37 -11.72 -5.67
CA ASN A 31 18.38 -11.00 -4.40
C ASN A 31 17.29 -9.91 -4.31
N SER A 32 16.38 -9.87 -5.25
CA SER A 32 15.38 -8.81 -5.32
C SER A 32 14.20 -9.02 -4.37
N ALA A 33 13.54 -7.92 -4.04
CA ALA A 33 12.46 -7.78 -3.06
C ALA A 33 11.19 -8.64 -3.31
N PHE A 34 11.11 -9.37 -4.40
CA PHE A 34 10.07 -10.35 -4.69
C PHE A 34 10.50 -11.79 -4.37
N VAL A 35 11.12 -11.97 -3.23
CA VAL A 35 11.41 -13.32 -2.75
C VAL A 35 10.12 -13.91 -2.20
N TRP A 36 9.83 -15.18 -2.50
CA TRP A 36 8.76 -16.00 -1.93
C TRP A 36 9.01 -16.30 -0.44
N ARG A 37 9.47 -15.27 0.29
CA ARG A 37 9.63 -15.29 1.75
C ARG A 37 8.64 -14.31 2.34
N VAL A 38 8.04 -14.69 3.46
CA VAL A 38 7.21 -13.76 4.23
C VAL A 38 8.10 -12.58 4.67
N PRO A 39 7.78 -11.34 4.24
CA PRO A 39 8.53 -10.16 4.65
C PRO A 39 8.56 -10.00 6.17
N LEU A 40 9.61 -9.36 6.69
CA LEU A 40 9.88 -9.28 8.12
C LEU A 40 8.72 -8.71 8.93
N ASP A 41 8.22 -7.54 8.58
CA ASP A 41 7.13 -6.87 9.32
C ASP A 41 5.82 -7.66 9.16
N LEU A 42 5.55 -8.20 7.96
CA LEU A 42 4.40 -9.07 7.74
C LEU A 42 4.45 -10.32 8.63
N LYS A 43 5.64 -10.91 8.84
CA LYS A 43 5.79 -12.07 9.73
C LYS A 43 5.51 -11.68 11.17
N ILE A 44 5.95 -10.48 11.61
CA ILE A 44 5.62 -9.97 12.95
C ILE A 44 4.09 -9.78 13.08
N TYR A 45 3.41 -9.23 12.06
CA TYR A 45 1.95 -9.08 12.09
C TYR A 45 1.24 -10.43 12.16
N TRP A 46 1.73 -11.42 11.43
CA TRP A 46 1.19 -12.77 11.43
C TRP A 46 1.33 -13.43 12.81
N LEU A 47 2.51 -13.35 13.44
CA LEU A 47 2.79 -13.89 14.78
C LEU A 47 1.95 -13.18 15.84
N ALA A 48 1.99 -11.85 15.87
CA ALA A 48 1.23 -11.02 16.80
C ALA A 48 -0.28 -11.27 16.71
N GLY A 49 -0.81 -11.40 15.48
CA GLY A 49 -2.21 -11.77 15.27
C GLY A 49 -2.54 -13.15 15.82
N GLY A 50 -1.61 -14.10 15.76
CA GLY A 50 -1.76 -15.43 16.33
C GLY A 50 -1.82 -15.41 17.87
N GLU A 51 -0.99 -14.62 18.53
CA GLU A 51 -1.02 -14.45 19.99
C GLU A 51 -2.31 -13.79 20.46
N VAL A 52 -2.75 -12.71 19.79
CA VAL A 52 -4.03 -12.07 20.11
C VAL A 52 -5.20 -13.04 19.95
N ALA A 53 -5.17 -13.91 18.92
CA ALA A 53 -6.22 -14.92 18.72
C ALA A 53 -6.27 -15.96 19.84
N GLN A 54 -5.16 -16.15 20.56
CA GLN A 54 -5.05 -17.06 21.71
C GLN A 54 -5.26 -16.35 23.07
N GLY A 55 -5.50 -15.02 23.05
CA GLY A 55 -5.67 -14.23 24.27
C GLY A 55 -4.37 -13.93 25.02
N ALA A 56 -3.21 -14.04 24.33
CA ALA A 56 -1.91 -13.71 24.91
C ALA A 56 -1.65 -12.19 24.86
N ASP A 57 -0.72 -11.73 25.70
CA ASP A 57 -0.30 -10.33 25.77
C ASP A 57 0.54 -9.94 24.55
N LEU A 58 0.13 -8.87 23.89
CA LEU A 58 0.68 -8.44 22.60
C LEU A 58 2.10 -7.83 22.70
N TYR A 59 2.48 -7.30 23.86
CA TYR A 59 3.69 -6.48 24.03
C TYR A 59 4.76 -7.15 24.92
N ASP A 60 4.49 -8.30 25.49
CA ASP A 60 5.39 -8.94 26.43
C ASP A 60 6.52 -9.71 25.73
N ASN A 61 6.37 -9.98 24.43
CA ASN A 61 7.29 -10.80 23.66
C ASN A 61 7.95 -10.05 22.50
N ALA A 62 9.20 -10.41 22.21
CA ALA A 62 9.80 -10.16 20.92
C ALA A 62 9.40 -11.28 19.93
N TYR A 63 9.07 -10.92 18.69
CA TYR A 63 8.54 -11.86 17.71
C TYR A 63 9.62 -12.46 16.80
N ILE A 64 10.58 -11.64 16.37
CA ILE A 64 11.69 -12.07 15.51
C ILE A 64 12.96 -11.43 16.03
N GLY A 65 13.88 -12.23 16.56
CA GLY A 65 15.03 -11.70 17.31
C GLY A 65 14.53 -10.82 18.46
N ASP A 66 15.00 -9.57 18.52
CA ASP A 66 14.59 -8.62 19.56
C ASP A 66 13.51 -7.62 19.07
N LEU A 67 12.84 -7.91 17.96
CA LEU A 67 11.85 -7.01 17.38
C LEU A 67 10.46 -7.22 17.99
N PRO A 68 9.93 -6.22 18.75
CA PRO A 68 8.60 -6.28 19.34
C PRO A 68 7.53 -5.87 18.31
N PHE A 69 6.26 -6.13 18.65
CA PHE A 69 5.13 -5.51 17.98
C PHE A 69 4.98 -4.04 18.43
N THR A 70 4.99 -3.11 17.49
CA THR A 70 5.07 -1.67 17.79
C THR A 70 3.79 -0.89 17.43
N TYR A 71 2.74 -1.58 17.02
CA TYR A 71 1.47 -0.98 16.60
C TYR A 71 0.43 -0.99 17.73
N PRO A 72 -0.62 -0.13 17.66
CA PRO A 72 -1.71 -0.17 18.64
C PRO A 72 -2.42 -1.52 18.70
N PRO A 73 -3.09 -1.88 19.83
CA PRO A 73 -3.77 -3.17 20.00
C PRO A 73 -4.83 -3.45 18.94
N PHE A 74 -5.47 -2.40 18.41
CA PHE A 74 -6.42 -2.51 17.30
C PHE A 74 -5.82 -3.21 16.07
N SER A 75 -4.55 -2.93 15.74
CA SER A 75 -3.85 -3.62 14.65
C SER A 75 -3.68 -5.11 14.92
N GLY A 76 -3.27 -5.46 16.15
CA GLY A 76 -3.14 -6.86 16.57
C GLY A 76 -4.45 -7.62 16.36
N THR A 77 -5.57 -7.03 16.77
CA THR A 77 -6.90 -7.61 16.57
C THR A 77 -7.22 -7.78 15.07
N LEU A 78 -6.91 -6.79 14.23
CA LEU A 78 -7.12 -6.91 12.79
C LEU A 78 -6.24 -7.98 12.16
N PHE A 79 -5.05 -8.22 12.69
CA PHE A 79 -4.13 -9.21 12.16
C PHE A 79 -4.44 -10.65 12.57
N THR A 80 -5.42 -10.90 13.44
CA THR A 80 -5.85 -12.26 13.82
C THR A 80 -6.29 -13.12 12.63
N TRP A 81 -6.83 -12.50 11.58
CA TRP A 81 -7.18 -13.23 10.36
C TRP A 81 -5.96 -13.61 9.52
N LEU A 82 -4.88 -12.83 9.56
CA LEU A 82 -3.62 -13.14 8.86
C LEU A 82 -3.00 -14.42 9.40
N SER A 83 -3.05 -14.63 10.72
CA SER A 83 -2.45 -15.79 11.38
C SER A 83 -3.07 -17.13 10.96
N LYS A 84 -4.22 -17.10 10.31
CA LYS A 84 -4.91 -18.29 9.76
C LYS A 84 -4.43 -18.68 8.37
N LEU A 85 -3.58 -17.86 7.75
CA LEU A 85 -3.09 -18.08 6.39
C LEU A 85 -1.70 -18.74 6.42
N ASP A 86 -1.49 -19.66 5.50
CA ASP A 86 -0.17 -20.19 5.19
C ASP A 86 0.67 -19.14 4.44
N ASP A 87 1.99 -19.34 4.38
CA ASP A 87 2.94 -18.39 3.81
C ASP A 87 2.60 -17.95 2.38
N ALA A 88 2.22 -18.87 1.50
CA ALA A 88 1.94 -18.53 0.10
C ALA A 88 0.71 -17.61 -0.07
N PRO A 89 -0.49 -17.95 0.45
CA PRO A 89 -1.64 -17.04 0.39
C PRO A 89 -1.40 -15.74 1.17
N LEU A 90 -0.66 -15.77 2.29
CA LEU A 90 -0.31 -14.59 3.06
C LEU A 90 0.51 -13.61 2.20
N ILE A 91 1.58 -14.08 1.56
CA ILE A 91 2.43 -13.27 0.66
C ILE A 91 1.61 -12.71 -0.50
N LEU A 92 0.84 -13.56 -1.19
CA LEU A 92 0.05 -13.15 -2.35
C LEU A 92 -0.98 -12.07 -2.00
N LEU A 93 -1.74 -12.27 -0.91
CA LEU A 93 -2.74 -11.30 -0.47
C LEU A 93 -2.09 -9.99 -0.01
N TRP A 94 -0.97 -10.05 0.70
CA TRP A 94 -0.30 -8.85 1.20
C TRP A 94 0.37 -8.06 0.10
N GLN A 95 1.20 -8.69 -0.71
CA GLN A 95 1.92 -8.02 -1.80
C GLN A 95 0.97 -7.58 -2.92
N GLY A 96 0.03 -8.46 -3.30
CA GLY A 96 -1.01 -8.12 -4.28
C GLY A 96 -1.92 -7.00 -3.78
N GLY A 97 -2.34 -7.05 -2.52
CA GLY A 97 -3.11 -5.99 -1.86
C GLY A 97 -2.34 -4.67 -1.81
N THR A 98 -1.05 -4.71 -1.47
CA THR A 98 -0.16 -3.53 -1.46
C THR A 98 -0.04 -2.91 -2.86
N ALA A 99 0.17 -3.73 -3.88
CA ALA A 99 0.24 -3.26 -5.27
C ALA A 99 -1.11 -2.66 -5.74
N LEU A 100 -2.22 -3.29 -5.40
CA LEU A 100 -3.57 -2.80 -5.71
C LEU A 100 -3.87 -1.48 -4.97
N ALA A 101 -3.51 -1.39 -3.69
CA ALA A 101 -3.67 -0.17 -2.90
C ALA A 101 -2.86 0.99 -3.50
N LEU A 102 -1.59 0.75 -3.84
CA LEU A 102 -0.73 1.74 -4.47
C LEU A 102 -1.27 2.18 -5.84
N PHE A 103 -1.70 1.22 -6.67
CA PHE A 103 -2.33 1.51 -7.95
C PHE A 103 -3.59 2.36 -7.78
N THR A 104 -4.42 2.04 -6.80
CA THR A 104 -5.63 2.81 -6.49
C THR A 104 -5.29 4.25 -6.10
N VAL A 105 -4.27 4.46 -5.26
CA VAL A 105 -3.80 5.81 -4.91
C VAL A 105 -3.33 6.58 -6.15
N ILE A 106 -2.53 5.95 -7.01
CA ILE A 106 -2.08 6.55 -8.27
C ILE A 106 -3.29 6.99 -9.11
N MET A 107 -4.27 6.11 -9.31
CA MET A 107 -5.46 6.41 -10.11
C MET A 107 -6.33 7.51 -9.49
N LEU A 108 -6.46 7.55 -8.16
CA LEU A 108 -7.13 8.63 -7.45
C LEU A 108 -6.44 9.98 -7.71
N VAL A 109 -5.12 10.03 -7.59
CA VAL A 109 -4.35 11.25 -7.85
C VAL A 109 -4.50 11.71 -9.30
N LEU A 110 -4.39 10.80 -10.27
CA LEU A 110 -4.57 11.12 -11.70
C LEU A 110 -5.97 11.70 -11.97
N ARG A 111 -7.00 11.12 -11.36
CA ARG A 111 -8.38 11.59 -11.45
C ARG A 111 -8.55 12.99 -10.83
N GLU A 112 -7.99 13.22 -9.65
CA GLU A 112 -8.05 14.54 -8.99
C GLU A 112 -7.29 15.63 -9.77
N ARG A 113 -6.29 15.25 -10.57
CA ARG A 113 -5.61 16.12 -11.54
C ARG A 113 -6.46 16.40 -12.80
N GLY A 114 -7.70 15.92 -12.85
CA GLY A 114 -8.64 16.16 -13.93
C GLY A 114 -8.46 15.24 -15.15
N LEU A 115 -7.67 14.18 -15.04
CA LEU A 115 -7.51 13.20 -16.11
C LEU A 115 -8.71 12.26 -16.14
N LYS A 116 -9.37 12.20 -17.31
CA LYS A 116 -10.51 11.29 -17.51
C LYS A 116 -10.01 9.86 -17.72
N LEU A 117 -10.64 8.90 -17.06
CA LEU A 117 -10.33 7.48 -17.22
C LEU A 117 -10.45 7.07 -18.70
N SER A 118 -9.38 6.56 -19.24
CA SER A 118 -9.23 6.09 -20.61
C SER A 118 -8.16 4.99 -20.65
N PRO A 119 -8.07 4.18 -21.72
CA PRO A 119 -7.02 3.17 -21.82
C PRO A 119 -5.61 3.75 -21.64
N ALA A 120 -5.34 4.94 -22.16
CA ALA A 120 -4.04 5.62 -21.99
C ALA A 120 -3.77 5.99 -20.52
N ILE A 121 -4.78 6.39 -19.75
CA ILE A 121 -4.63 6.72 -18.33
C ILE A 121 -4.44 5.44 -17.48
N TRP A 122 -5.10 4.35 -17.85
CA TRP A 122 -4.83 3.04 -17.22
C TRP A 122 -3.41 2.56 -17.48
N LEU A 123 -2.92 2.66 -18.73
CA LEU A 123 -1.52 2.35 -19.05
C LEU A 123 -0.53 3.25 -18.32
N LEU A 124 -0.82 4.55 -18.21
CA LEU A 124 0.00 5.46 -17.40
C LEU A 124 0.02 5.04 -15.93
N GLY A 125 -1.13 4.69 -15.36
CA GLY A 125 -1.22 4.18 -13.98
C GLY A 125 -0.38 2.93 -13.75
N ILE A 126 -0.44 1.97 -14.69
CA ILE A 126 0.37 0.74 -14.63
C ILE A 126 1.87 1.08 -14.77
N LEU A 127 2.25 1.94 -15.70
CA LEU A 127 3.63 2.39 -15.88
C LEU A 127 4.17 3.04 -14.59
N LEU A 128 3.39 3.95 -14.00
CA LEU A 128 3.76 4.58 -12.73
C LEU A 128 3.91 3.55 -11.62
N LEU A 129 2.99 2.59 -11.50
CA LEU A 129 3.09 1.50 -10.53
C LEU A 129 4.40 0.71 -10.71
N CYS A 130 4.76 0.35 -11.95
CA CYS A 130 6.00 -0.38 -12.24
C CYS A 130 7.27 0.44 -11.93
N CYS A 131 7.19 1.77 -11.98
CA CYS A 131 8.29 2.67 -11.64
C CYS A 131 8.42 2.92 -10.13
N THR A 132 7.36 2.77 -9.34
CA THR A 132 7.37 3.11 -7.91
C THR A 132 8.40 2.35 -7.08
N PRO A 133 8.74 1.07 -7.33
CA PRO A 133 9.77 0.38 -6.57
C PRO A 133 11.19 0.94 -6.75
N ALA A 134 11.40 1.84 -7.70
CA ALA A 134 12.64 2.61 -7.82
C ALA A 134 12.76 3.72 -6.76
N ASN A 135 11.65 4.04 -6.08
CA ASN A 135 11.61 5.00 -4.98
C ASN A 135 11.84 4.28 -3.65
N GLU A 136 12.85 4.71 -2.89
CA GLU A 136 13.30 4.05 -1.66
C GLU A 136 12.19 3.82 -0.61
N PRO A 137 11.32 4.78 -0.26
CA PRO A 137 10.23 4.54 0.68
C PRO A 137 9.25 3.44 0.22
N VAL A 138 8.96 3.34 -1.07
CA VAL A 138 8.09 2.28 -1.62
C VAL A 138 8.82 0.95 -1.64
N HIS A 139 10.09 0.95 -2.07
CA HIS A 139 10.93 -0.24 -2.06
C HIS A 139 11.04 -0.84 -0.65
N GLY A 140 11.40 -0.02 0.35
CA GLY A 140 11.49 -0.45 1.75
C GLY A 140 10.15 -0.98 2.30
N THR A 141 9.03 -0.32 1.96
CA THR A 141 7.70 -0.80 2.35
C THR A 141 7.38 -2.18 1.76
N LEU A 142 7.71 -2.42 0.49
CA LEU A 142 7.51 -3.72 -0.16
C LEU A 142 8.47 -4.78 0.40
N PHE A 143 9.74 -4.41 0.60
CA PHE A 143 10.77 -5.31 1.10
C PHE A 143 10.48 -5.83 2.51
N PHE A 144 10.09 -4.93 3.42
CA PHE A 144 9.75 -5.29 4.80
C PHE A 144 8.31 -5.78 4.97
N GLY A 145 7.45 -5.61 3.96
CA GLY A 145 6.03 -5.95 4.05
C GLY A 145 5.24 -5.03 4.97
N GLN A 146 5.59 -3.73 4.99
CA GLN A 146 4.96 -2.75 5.87
C GLN A 146 3.53 -2.40 5.43
N ILE A 147 2.69 -2.08 6.41
CA ILE A 147 1.28 -1.69 6.21
C ILE A 147 1.10 -0.29 5.59
N ASN A 148 2.17 0.51 5.48
CA ASN A 148 2.13 1.94 5.18
C ASN A 148 1.31 2.31 3.93
N ILE A 149 1.36 1.49 2.86
CA ILE A 149 0.62 1.76 1.61
C ILE A 149 -0.89 1.58 1.81
N PHE A 150 -1.32 0.63 2.62
CA PHE A 150 -2.74 0.50 2.98
C PHE A 150 -3.23 1.71 3.78
N LEU A 151 -2.42 2.18 4.74
CA LEU A 151 -2.72 3.39 5.50
C LEU A 151 -2.78 4.63 4.59
N MET A 152 -1.84 4.74 3.65
CA MET A 152 -1.85 5.80 2.63
C MET A 152 -3.12 5.76 1.78
N LEU A 153 -3.60 4.58 1.38
CA LEU A 153 -4.86 4.44 0.65
C LEU A 153 -6.04 4.94 1.48
N LEU A 154 -6.16 4.53 2.75
CA LEU A 154 -7.24 4.98 3.64
C LEU A 154 -7.25 6.51 3.78
N VAL A 155 -6.09 7.11 3.99
CA VAL A 155 -5.93 8.58 4.06
C VAL A 155 -6.26 9.24 2.73
N ALA A 156 -5.77 8.69 1.60
CA ALA A 156 -6.02 9.23 0.27
C ALA A 156 -7.51 9.22 -0.09
N LEU A 157 -8.22 8.16 0.30
CA LEU A 157 -9.67 8.06 0.14
C LEU A 157 -10.43 9.14 0.90
N ASP A 158 -9.93 9.65 2.01
CA ASP A 158 -10.55 10.73 2.77
C ASP A 158 -10.18 12.12 2.25
N ILE A 159 -8.91 12.33 1.87
CA ILE A 159 -8.40 13.66 1.53
C ILE A 159 -8.67 14.03 0.08
N LEU A 160 -8.44 13.11 -0.87
CA LEU A 160 -8.47 13.43 -2.29
C LEU A 160 -9.88 13.73 -2.81
N PRO A 161 -10.94 12.94 -2.54
CA PRO A 161 -12.27 13.27 -3.02
C PRO A 161 -12.84 14.48 -2.27
N ARG A 162 -13.22 15.53 -3.01
CA ARG A 162 -13.79 16.76 -2.41
C ARG A 162 -15.17 16.57 -1.78
N LYS A 163 -15.94 15.59 -2.25
CA LYS A 163 -17.30 15.28 -1.74
C LYS A 163 -17.31 13.85 -1.23
N ARG A 164 -17.40 13.67 0.06
CA ARG A 164 -17.56 12.40 0.70
C ARG A 164 -18.70 12.44 1.72
N ALA A 165 -19.44 11.32 1.81
CA ALA A 165 -20.55 11.23 2.76
C ALA A 165 -20.07 11.19 4.23
N LEU A 166 -18.91 10.59 4.48
CA LEU A 166 -18.35 10.37 5.82
C LEU A 166 -16.83 10.62 5.79
N PRO A 167 -16.40 11.90 5.85
CA PRO A 167 -14.98 12.23 5.92
C PRO A 167 -14.38 11.81 7.26
N GLY A 168 -13.12 11.36 7.23
CA GLY A 168 -12.37 11.02 8.44
C GLY A 168 -12.42 9.55 8.85
N ILE A 169 -13.30 8.71 8.28
CA ILE A 169 -13.35 7.28 8.60
C ILE A 169 -12.05 6.58 8.21
N GLY A 170 -11.53 6.83 7.01
CA GLY A 170 -10.28 6.24 6.55
C GLY A 170 -9.10 6.68 7.41
N ILE A 171 -9.03 7.98 7.76
CA ILE A 171 -8.00 8.51 8.65
C ILE A 171 -8.14 7.90 10.06
N GLY A 172 -9.36 7.77 10.58
CA GLY A 172 -9.61 7.15 11.88
C GLY A 172 -9.18 5.69 11.93
N LEU A 173 -9.54 4.90 10.92
CA LEU A 173 -9.08 3.51 10.80
C LEU A 173 -7.56 3.42 10.68
N ALA A 174 -6.96 4.26 9.83
CA ALA A 174 -5.51 4.30 9.67
C ALA A 174 -4.80 4.70 10.97
N ALA A 175 -5.33 5.67 11.72
CA ALA A 175 -4.82 6.11 13.02
C ALA A 175 -4.96 5.03 14.10
N GLY A 176 -6.04 4.26 14.08
CA GLY A 176 -6.23 3.10 14.95
C GLY A 176 -5.21 2.00 14.70
N MET A 177 -4.77 1.83 13.45
CA MET A 177 -3.75 0.84 13.08
C MET A 177 -2.32 1.35 13.34
N LYS A 178 -2.05 2.62 13.11
CA LYS A 178 -0.77 3.28 13.33
C LYS A 178 -1.03 4.75 13.62
N LEU A 179 -0.47 5.28 14.70
CA LEU A 179 -0.82 6.62 15.17
C LEU A 179 -0.46 7.73 14.17
N THR A 180 0.58 7.54 13.36
CA THR A 180 1.09 8.57 12.45
C THR A 180 0.05 9.14 11.46
N PRO A 181 -0.92 8.40 10.89
CA PRO A 181 -1.98 8.99 10.07
C PRO A 181 -2.93 9.95 10.80
N ALA A 182 -2.97 9.93 12.14
CA ALA A 182 -3.89 10.77 12.92
C ALA A 182 -3.71 12.27 12.64
N TYR A 183 -2.47 12.73 12.40
CA TYR A 183 -2.22 14.14 12.10
C TYR A 183 -2.89 14.61 10.80
N MET A 184 -3.22 13.70 9.89
CA MET A 184 -3.98 14.02 8.66
C MET A 184 -5.42 14.43 8.96
N GLY A 185 -5.94 14.11 10.15
CA GLY A 185 -7.21 14.64 10.64
C GLY A 185 -7.19 16.17 10.75
N LEU A 186 -6.03 16.77 11.07
CA LEU A 186 -5.87 18.23 11.08
C LEU A 186 -6.11 18.83 9.69
N VAL A 187 -5.71 18.13 8.62
CA VAL A 187 -5.96 18.58 7.25
C VAL A 187 -7.47 18.69 6.97
N LEU A 188 -8.26 17.71 7.42
CA LEU A 188 -9.72 17.76 7.28
C LEU A 188 -10.32 18.90 8.09
N LEU A 189 -9.83 19.11 9.32
CA LEU A 189 -10.26 20.23 10.18
C LEU A 189 -9.98 21.58 9.52
N PHE A 190 -8.76 21.80 9.02
CA PHE A 190 -8.42 23.05 8.31
C PHE A 190 -9.20 23.23 7.01
N GLN A 191 -9.57 22.13 6.33
CA GLN A 191 -10.44 22.15 5.16
C GLN A 191 -11.92 22.32 5.49
N LYS A 192 -12.29 22.39 6.80
CA LYS A 192 -13.69 22.43 7.27
C LYS A 192 -14.54 21.28 6.69
N ARG A 193 -13.97 20.07 6.70
CA ARG A 193 -14.56 18.83 6.17
C ARG A 193 -14.80 17.86 7.32
N TRP A 194 -15.87 18.09 8.07
CA TRP A 194 -16.37 17.25 9.16
C TRP A 194 -17.85 16.95 8.98
#